data_dd73f0712ead50290790d833402ff361
#
_entry.id   dd73f0712ead50290790d833402ff361
#
_cell.length_a   1.000
_cell.length_b   1.000
_cell.length_c   1.000
_cell.angle_alpha   90.00
_cell.angle_beta   90.00
_cell.angle_gamma   90.00
#
_symmetry.space_group_name_H-M   'P 1'
#
loop_
_entity.id
_entity.type
_entity.pdbx_description
1 polymer ?
#
loop_
_entity_poly.entity_id
_entity_poly.type
_entity_poly.pdbx_seq_one_letter_code
_entity_poly.pdbx_strand_id
1 'polypeptide(L)'
;LPAIDFAVVNMDGKKGKLSDYKGKVLYVDFWATWCMPCLGEMPYFNELSKQFPNIQFVGISLDDNTEVWLNKLKGDADHGKVLELFSTDPLVRTGWDIREFHVSC
;
A
#
# COMPACT_ATOMS: atom_id res chain seq x y z
N LEU A 1 6.78 -8.45 -16.98
CA LEU A 1 5.91 -9.05 -15.98
C LEU A 1 4.47 -8.69 -16.23
N PRO A 2 3.57 -9.66 -16.21
CA PRO A 2 2.16 -9.33 -16.28
C PRO A 2 1.78 -8.49 -15.06
N ALA A 3 1.00 -7.46 -15.29
CA ALA A 3 0.50 -6.64 -14.21
C ALA A 3 -0.43 -7.49 -13.35
N ILE A 4 -0.19 -7.47 -12.04
CA ILE A 4 -1.07 -8.12 -11.08
C ILE A 4 -2.09 -7.10 -10.64
N ASP A 5 -3.34 -7.49 -10.64
CA ASP A 5 -4.42 -6.59 -10.29
C ASP A 5 -5.30 -7.19 -9.20
N PHE A 6 -5.79 -6.34 -8.33
CA PHE A 6 -6.69 -6.76 -7.25
C PHE A 6 -7.50 -5.57 -6.74
N ALA A 7 -8.56 -5.88 -6.03
CA ALA A 7 -9.45 -4.86 -5.48
C ALA A 7 -8.81 -4.12 -4.32
N VAL A 8 -8.98 -2.81 -4.28
CA VAL A 8 -8.47 -1.94 -3.22
C VAL A 8 -9.53 -0.91 -2.83
N VAL A 9 -9.31 -0.30 -1.66
CA VAL A 9 -10.13 0.81 -1.16
C VAL A 9 -9.19 1.92 -0.77
N ASN A 10 -9.49 3.17 -1.14
CA ASN A 10 -8.67 4.30 -0.74
C ASN A 10 -9.14 4.88 0.61
N MET A 11 -8.45 5.90 1.11
CA MET A 11 -8.76 6.48 2.43
C MET A 11 -10.12 7.17 2.48
N ASP A 12 -10.68 7.54 1.34
CA ASP A 12 -12.02 8.13 1.26
C ASP A 12 -13.12 7.07 1.17
N GLY A 13 -12.76 5.79 1.19
CA GLY A 13 -13.71 4.70 1.09
C GLY A 13 -14.08 4.32 -0.33
N LYS A 14 -13.42 4.90 -1.32
CA LYS A 14 -13.71 4.61 -2.72
C LYS A 14 -13.08 3.28 -3.10
N LYS A 15 -13.90 2.41 -3.68
CA LYS A 15 -13.47 1.11 -4.18
C LYS A 15 -12.92 1.21 -5.59
N GLY A 16 -11.93 0.39 -5.88
CA GLY A 16 -11.33 0.34 -7.21
C GLY A 16 -10.38 -0.83 -7.31
N LYS A 17 -9.46 -0.73 -8.24
CA LYS A 17 -8.42 -1.73 -8.47
C LYS A 17 -7.06 -1.06 -8.49
N LEU A 18 -6.02 -1.82 -8.19
CA LEU A 18 -4.65 -1.29 -8.25
C LEU A 18 -4.35 -0.72 -9.64
N SER A 19 -4.87 -1.35 -10.69
CA SER A 19 -4.69 -0.89 -12.07
C SER A 19 -5.28 0.50 -12.36
N ASP A 20 -6.15 1.01 -11.49
CA ASP A 20 -6.68 2.37 -11.65
C ASP A 20 -5.61 3.44 -11.48
N TYR A 21 -4.47 3.10 -10.88
CA TYR A 21 -3.37 4.01 -10.61
C TYR A 21 -2.25 3.89 -11.64
N LYS A 22 -2.64 3.79 -12.91
CA LYS A 22 -1.70 3.67 -14.03
C LYS A 22 -0.96 4.97 -14.31
N GLY A 23 0.12 4.87 -15.07
CA GLY A 23 0.87 6.02 -15.56
C GLY A 23 2.24 6.20 -14.92
N LYS A 24 2.53 5.46 -13.86
CA LYS A 24 3.82 5.46 -13.19
C LYS A 24 4.24 4.04 -12.84
N VAL A 25 5.52 3.86 -12.60
CA VAL A 25 5.98 2.65 -11.94
C VAL A 25 5.47 2.69 -10.51
N LEU A 26 4.84 1.61 -10.07
CA LEU A 26 4.34 1.49 -8.71
C LEU A 26 5.31 0.66 -7.88
N TYR A 27 5.67 1.17 -6.72
CA TYR A 27 6.44 0.41 -5.75
C TYR A 27 5.52 0.11 -4.58
N VAL A 28 5.11 -1.15 -4.46
CA VAL A 28 4.06 -1.57 -3.53
C VAL A 28 4.66 -2.24 -2.31
N ASP A 29 4.24 -1.81 -1.14
CA ASP A 29 4.61 -2.40 0.14
C ASP A 29 3.35 -2.88 0.85
N PHE A 30 3.32 -4.16 1.22
CA PHE A 30 2.22 -4.72 1.99
C PHE A 30 2.55 -4.66 3.49
N TRP A 31 1.59 -4.22 4.28
CA TRP A 31 1.79 -4.07 5.71
C TRP A 31 0.50 -4.30 6.47
N ALA A 32 0.57 -4.33 7.77
CA ALA A 32 -0.61 -4.43 8.63
C ALA A 32 -0.29 -3.82 9.98
N THR A 33 -1.33 -3.39 10.71
CA THR A 33 -1.14 -2.78 12.02
C THR A 33 -0.58 -3.76 13.05
N TRP A 34 -0.75 -5.06 12.82
CA TRP A 34 -0.21 -6.12 13.69
C TRP A 34 1.17 -6.61 13.27
N CYS A 35 1.72 -6.07 12.20
CA CYS A 35 3.02 -6.48 11.68
C CYS A 35 4.11 -5.52 12.20
N MET A 36 4.77 -5.89 13.27
CA MET A 36 5.77 -5.01 13.89
C MET A 36 6.94 -4.67 12.98
N PRO A 37 7.53 -5.65 12.24
CA PRO A 37 8.60 -5.29 11.30
C PRO A 37 8.12 -4.33 10.20
N CYS A 38 6.88 -4.49 9.75
CA CYS A 38 6.33 -3.59 8.74
C CYS A 38 6.24 -2.15 9.27
N LEU A 39 5.77 -2.00 10.51
CA LEU A 39 5.65 -0.68 11.12
C LEU A 39 7.01 -0.01 11.30
N GLY A 40 8.04 -0.80 11.60
CA GLY A 40 9.38 -0.28 11.75
C GLY A 40 9.98 0.25 10.44
N GLU A 41 9.53 -0.28 9.31
CA GLU A 41 10.01 0.12 7.99
C GLU A 41 9.23 1.29 7.41
N MET A 42 8.03 1.58 7.92
CA MET A 42 7.16 2.61 7.34
C MET A 42 7.79 4.00 7.27
N PRO A 43 8.47 4.50 8.32
CA PRO A 43 9.10 5.82 8.23
C PRO A 43 10.13 5.89 7.11
N TYR A 44 10.88 4.82 6.90
CA TYR A 44 11.86 4.74 5.85
C TYR A 44 11.19 4.75 4.46
N PHE A 45 10.13 3.97 4.31
CA PHE A 45 9.34 3.93 3.07
C PHE A 45 8.76 5.29 2.74
N ASN A 46 8.21 5.96 3.76
CA ASN A 46 7.65 7.31 3.60
C ASN A 46 8.73 8.30 3.14
N GLU A 47 9.92 8.21 3.72
CA GLU A 47 11.02 9.10 3.34
C GLU A 47 11.49 8.84 1.91
N LEU A 48 11.61 7.58 1.51
CA LEU A 48 11.97 7.23 0.14
C LEU A 48 10.96 7.77 -0.87
N SER A 49 9.68 7.78 -0.53
CA SER A 49 8.65 8.26 -1.44
C SER A 49 8.86 9.73 -1.82
N LYS A 50 9.47 10.50 -0.93
CA LYS A 50 9.78 11.92 -1.20
C LYS A 50 10.98 12.07 -2.12
N GLN A 51 11.87 11.08 -2.14
CA GLN A 51 13.12 11.16 -2.89
C GLN A 51 12.97 10.73 -4.35
N PHE A 52 11.92 9.96 -4.66
CA PHE A 52 11.74 9.38 -6.00
C PHE A 52 10.38 9.78 -6.57
N PRO A 53 10.23 11.03 -7.04
CA PRO A 53 8.93 11.53 -7.49
C PRO A 53 8.38 10.84 -8.74
N ASN A 54 9.25 10.14 -9.50
CA ASN A 54 8.82 9.43 -10.69
C ASN A 54 8.23 8.05 -10.40
N ILE A 55 8.33 7.61 -9.14
CA ILE A 55 7.80 6.33 -8.69
C ILE A 55 6.63 6.62 -7.76
N GLN A 56 5.51 5.94 -7.99
CA GLN A 56 4.39 6.01 -7.06
C GLN A 56 4.56 4.95 -5.99
N PHE A 57 4.83 5.38 -4.79
CA PHE A 57 4.92 4.47 -3.63
C PHE A 57 3.52 4.19 -3.12
N VAL A 58 3.21 2.92 -2.92
CA VAL A 58 1.88 2.46 -2.53
C VAL A 58 1.99 1.57 -1.30
N GLY A 59 1.32 1.94 -0.23
CA GLY A 59 1.23 1.09 0.96
C GLY A 59 -0.14 0.41 0.98
N ILE A 60 -0.17 -0.91 1.08
CA ILE A 60 -1.42 -1.65 1.08
C ILE A 60 -1.57 -2.38 2.41
N SER A 61 -2.59 -1.99 3.16
CA SER A 61 -2.90 -2.64 4.43
C SER A 61 -3.59 -3.98 4.20
N LEU A 62 -3.13 -4.99 4.92
CA LEU A 62 -3.73 -6.32 4.95
C LEU A 62 -4.58 -6.52 6.20
N ASP A 63 -4.93 -5.46 6.90
CA ASP A 63 -5.79 -5.56 8.07
C ASP A 63 -7.18 -6.07 7.69
N ASP A 64 -7.92 -6.56 8.69
CA ASP A 64 -9.24 -7.16 8.47
C ASP A 64 -10.34 -6.13 8.30
N ASN A 65 -10.13 -4.90 8.79
CA ASN A 65 -11.13 -3.85 8.65
C ASN A 65 -10.46 -2.49 8.43
N THR A 66 -11.19 -1.60 7.79
CA THR A 66 -10.68 -0.28 7.42
C THR A 66 -10.50 0.64 8.62
N GLU A 67 -11.26 0.43 9.68
CA GLU A 67 -11.20 1.30 10.86
C GLU A 67 -9.83 1.24 11.53
N VAL A 68 -9.30 0.04 11.72
CA VAL A 68 -7.97 -0.16 12.32
C VAL A 68 -6.89 0.50 11.46
N TRP A 69 -6.99 0.31 10.15
CA TRP A 69 -6.08 0.90 9.18
C TRP A 69 -6.10 2.42 9.22
N LEU A 70 -7.30 3.00 9.14
CA LEU A 70 -7.45 4.46 9.15
C LEU A 70 -7.00 5.08 10.46
N ASN A 71 -7.28 4.44 11.59
CA ASN A 71 -6.84 4.93 12.89
C ASN A 71 -5.33 4.96 13.00
N LYS A 72 -4.64 3.94 12.48
CA LYS A 72 -3.18 3.93 12.47
C LYS A 72 -2.63 5.08 11.63
N LEU A 73 -3.19 5.29 10.45
CA LEU A 73 -2.73 6.36 9.56
C LEU A 73 -2.98 7.74 10.15
N LYS A 74 -4.10 7.93 10.83
CA LYS A 74 -4.40 9.21 11.48
C LYS A 74 -3.42 9.53 12.61
N GLY A 75 -2.88 8.50 13.26
CA GLY A 75 -1.91 8.67 14.33
C GLY A 75 -0.51 9.00 13.85
N ASP A 76 -0.22 8.80 12.58
CA ASP A 76 1.10 9.03 12.02
C ASP A 76 1.22 10.48 11.54
N ALA A 77 2.34 11.13 11.88
CA ALA A 77 2.53 12.54 11.55
C ALA A 77 2.86 12.78 10.09
N ASP A 78 3.48 11.81 9.43
CA ASP A 78 4.00 11.98 8.08
C ASP A 78 3.84 10.67 7.30
N HIS A 79 3.20 10.76 6.15
CA HIS A 79 3.02 9.64 5.23
C HIS A 79 3.88 9.78 3.98
N GLY A 80 4.69 10.83 3.89
CA GLY A 80 5.44 11.13 2.69
C GLY A 80 4.50 11.35 1.51
N LYS A 81 4.86 10.76 0.37
CA LYS A 81 4.03 10.76 -0.84
C LYS A 81 3.52 9.37 -1.16
N VAL A 82 3.28 8.58 -0.14
CA VAL A 82 2.76 7.23 -0.27
C VAL A 82 1.25 7.28 -0.50
N LEU A 83 0.79 6.54 -1.50
CA LEU A 83 -0.63 6.29 -1.71
C LEU A 83 -1.04 5.16 -0.76
N GLU A 84 -1.92 5.46 0.18
CA GLU A 84 -2.35 4.48 1.18
C GLU A 84 -3.63 3.81 0.72
N LEU A 85 -3.59 2.49 0.59
CA LEU A 85 -4.70 1.67 0.16
C LEU A 85 -4.94 0.52 1.13
N PHE A 86 -6.12 -0.06 1.04
CA PHE A 86 -6.53 -1.19 1.85
C PHE A 86 -7.06 -2.29 0.93
N SER A 87 -6.79 -3.55 1.25
CA SER A 87 -7.30 -4.66 0.45
C SER A 87 -7.64 -5.87 1.31
N THR A 88 -8.82 -6.44 1.06
CA THR A 88 -9.21 -7.75 1.56
C THR A 88 -9.30 -8.77 0.44
N ASP A 89 -8.79 -8.44 -0.74
CA ASP A 89 -8.85 -9.32 -1.90
C ASP A 89 -8.09 -10.62 -1.60
N PRO A 90 -8.73 -11.78 -1.83
CA PRO A 90 -8.06 -13.06 -1.61
C PRO A 90 -6.75 -13.23 -2.37
N LEU A 91 -6.61 -12.61 -3.54
CA LEU A 91 -5.36 -12.64 -4.30
C LEU A 91 -4.20 -12.06 -3.52
N VAL A 92 -4.46 -11.12 -2.62
CA VAL A 92 -3.42 -10.48 -1.82
C VAL A 92 -3.11 -11.31 -0.58
N ARG A 93 -4.11 -12.03 -0.06
CA ARG A 93 -4.00 -12.72 1.22
C ARG A 93 -3.53 -14.15 1.13
N THR A 94 -3.76 -14.83 0.00
CA THR A 94 -3.47 -16.25 -0.15
C THR A 94 -2.28 -16.46 -1.08
N GLY A 95 -1.30 -17.23 -0.61
CA GLY A 95 -0.19 -17.65 -1.45
C GLY A 95 0.85 -16.60 -1.75
N TRP A 96 0.74 -15.44 -1.14
CA TRP A 96 1.67 -14.34 -1.38
C TRP A 96 2.56 -14.15 -0.17
N ASP A 97 3.79 -14.56 -0.31
CA ASP A 97 4.84 -14.23 0.66
C ASP A 97 5.66 -13.08 0.09
N ILE A 98 4.95 -12.03 -0.31
CA ILE A 98 5.58 -10.88 -0.93
C ILE A 98 5.35 -9.67 -0.04
N ARG A 99 6.45 -9.03 0.38
CA ARG A 99 6.39 -7.81 1.16
C ARG A 99 6.28 -6.59 0.27
N GLU A 100 6.92 -6.68 -0.89
CA GLU A 100 6.91 -5.58 -1.84
C GLU A 100 7.15 -6.12 -3.23
N PHE A 101 6.63 -5.45 -4.22
CA PHE A 101 6.90 -5.77 -5.61
C PHE A 101 6.69 -4.53 -6.48
N HIS A 102 7.24 -4.58 -7.68
CA HIS A 102 7.13 -3.51 -8.65
C HIS A 102 6.06 -3.84 -9.67
N VAL A 103 5.18 -2.87 -9.94
CA VAL A 103 4.20 -2.98 -11.00
C VAL A 103 4.45 -1.85 -11.98
N SER A 104 4.62 -2.20 -13.24
CA SER A 104 4.86 -1.24 -14.31
C SER A 104 3.58 -1.13 -15.14
N CYS A 105 3.13 0.07 -15.37
CA CYS A 105 1.93 0.34 -16.17
C CYS A 105 2.26 1.01 -17.48
#